data_f3406fae7c42b2b3d1041eed9fb41b54
#
_entry.id   f3406fae7c42b2b3d1041eed9fb41b54
#
_cell.length_a   1.000
_cell.length_b   1.000
_cell.length_c   1.000
_cell.angle_alpha   90.00
_cell.angle_beta   90.00
_cell.angle_gamma   90.00
#
_symmetry.space_group_name_H-M   'P 1'
#
loop_
_entity.id
_entity.type
_entity.pdbx_description
1 polymer ?
#
loop_
_entity_poly.entity_id
_entity_poly.type
_entity_poly.pdbx_seq_one_letter_code
_entity_poly.pdbx_strand_id
1 'polypeptide(L)'
;VIGPGDGARSFWWASCWGLWRRPPGARTAPRAAGPAAAPPGAVGLSPGGVTTRVDIPADSTEEEYYQACHAAKEWMDAQPKTGASLFEPYLAMVQASPSGTAGSWNTPWSALTPARQAAVIVAARAAANDECG
;
A
#
# COMPACT_ATOMS: atom_id res chain seq x y z
N VAL A 1 26.56 6.79 -60.31
CA VAL A 1 26.49 5.40 -59.99
C VAL A 1 26.05 5.17 -58.58
N ILE A 2 26.64 5.88 -57.75
CA ILE A 2 26.42 5.69 -56.33
C ILE A 2 25.11 6.32 -55.87
N GLY A 3 24.71 7.36 -56.56
CA GLY A 3 23.46 8.05 -56.19
C GLY A 3 22.24 7.18 -56.14
N PRO A 4 22.05 6.30 -57.10
CA PRO A 4 20.87 5.44 -57.09
C PRO A 4 20.75 4.59 -55.84
N GLY A 5 21.87 4.09 -55.41
CA GLY A 5 21.86 3.25 -54.23
C GLY A 5 21.52 4.00 -52.98
N ASP A 6 21.95 5.21 -52.91
CA ASP A 6 21.67 6.01 -51.75
C ASP A 6 20.20 6.36 -51.63
N GLY A 7 19.60 6.64 -52.77
CA GLY A 7 18.18 6.94 -52.76
C GLY A 7 17.34 5.78 -52.28
N ALA A 8 17.72 4.60 -52.69
CA ALA A 8 17.00 3.43 -52.27
C ALA A 8 17.04 3.28 -50.74
N ARG A 9 18.17 3.52 -50.21
CA ARG A 9 18.28 3.39 -48.76
C ARG A 9 17.43 4.37 -48.02
N SER A 10 17.25 5.53 -48.57
CA SER A 10 16.41 6.53 -47.91
C SER A 10 14.98 6.07 -47.74
N PHE A 11 14.48 5.39 -48.74
CA PHE A 11 13.13 4.88 -48.66
C PHE A 11 12.94 3.89 -47.54
N TRP A 12 13.92 3.05 -47.38
CA TRP A 12 13.84 2.06 -46.34
C TRP A 12 13.67 2.67 -44.98
N TRP A 13 14.38 3.72 -44.75
CA TRP A 13 14.29 4.38 -43.48
C TRP A 13 12.94 4.93 -43.20
N ALA A 14 12.34 5.52 -44.17
CA ALA A 14 11.01 6.10 -43.98
C ALA A 14 10.01 5.02 -43.63
N SER A 15 10.11 3.89 -44.24
CA SER A 15 9.20 2.80 -43.98
C SER A 15 9.30 2.34 -42.54
N CYS A 16 10.50 2.21 -42.06
CA CYS A 16 10.68 1.75 -40.70
C CYS A 16 10.06 2.71 -39.70
N TRP A 17 10.18 3.95 -39.96
CA TRP A 17 9.62 4.93 -39.05
C TRP A 17 8.11 4.81 -38.94
N GLY A 18 7.47 4.57 -40.03
CA GLY A 18 6.03 4.44 -40.01
C GLY A 18 5.56 3.30 -39.13
N LEU A 19 6.31 2.22 -39.15
CA LEU A 19 5.94 1.05 -38.36
C LEU A 19 6.08 1.29 -36.87
N TRP A 20 7.06 2.05 -36.51
CA TRP A 20 7.32 2.26 -35.11
C TRP A 20 6.23 3.01 -34.38
N ARG A 21 5.50 3.82 -35.06
CA ARG A 21 4.54 4.63 -34.39
C ARG A 21 3.29 3.91 -33.96
N ARG A 22 3.02 2.77 -34.55
CA ARG A 22 1.81 2.06 -34.20
C ARG A 22 1.82 1.44 -32.82
N PRO A 23 2.92 0.84 -32.42
CA PRO A 23 2.94 0.20 -31.10
C PRO A 23 2.47 1.09 -29.96
N PRO A 24 2.79 2.36 -29.94
CA PRO A 24 2.37 3.20 -28.81
C PRO A 24 0.88 3.20 -28.56
N GLY A 25 0.10 3.15 -29.59
CA GLY A 25 -1.34 3.14 -29.41
C GLY A 25 -1.85 1.89 -28.75
N ALA A 26 -1.22 0.78 -29.04
CA ALA A 26 -1.66 -0.49 -28.49
C ALA A 26 -1.47 -0.57 -26.99
N ARG A 27 -0.49 0.10 -26.47
CA ARG A 27 -0.22 -0.01 -25.06
C ARG A 27 -1.24 0.65 -24.17
N THR A 28 -1.99 1.55 -24.71
CA THR A 28 -2.96 2.26 -23.92
C THR A 28 -4.06 1.35 -23.42
N ALA A 29 -4.47 0.44 -24.25
CA ALA A 29 -5.57 -0.45 -23.91
C ALA A 29 -5.31 -1.32 -22.70
N PRO A 30 -4.17 -1.99 -22.60
CA PRO A 30 -3.95 -2.87 -21.44
C PRO A 30 -4.02 -2.14 -20.12
N ARG A 31 -3.59 -0.92 -20.11
CA ARG A 31 -3.59 -0.18 -18.86
C ARG A 31 -4.98 0.17 -18.41
N ALA A 32 -5.85 0.44 -19.35
CA ALA A 32 -7.22 0.75 -19.02
C ALA A 32 -7.93 -0.43 -18.38
N ALA A 33 -7.50 -1.62 -18.74
CA ALA A 33 -8.09 -2.83 -18.17
C ALA A 33 -7.42 -3.27 -16.89
N GLY A 34 -6.54 -2.47 -16.34
CA GLY A 34 -5.85 -2.82 -15.12
C GLY A 34 -6.80 -3.04 -13.95
N PRO A 35 -6.24 -3.50 -12.83
CA PRO A 35 -7.05 -3.79 -11.67
C PRO A 35 -7.86 -2.57 -11.25
N ALA A 36 -9.10 -2.80 -10.92
CA ALA A 36 -9.97 -1.76 -10.44
C ALA A 36 -9.52 -1.35 -9.04
N ALA A 37 -9.72 -0.09 -8.70
CA ALA A 37 -9.48 0.36 -7.36
C ALA A 37 -10.45 -0.33 -6.41
N ALA A 38 -10.00 -0.62 -5.21
CA ALA A 38 -10.86 -1.22 -4.21
C ALA A 38 -11.95 -0.23 -3.83
N PRO A 39 -13.17 -0.71 -3.53
CA PRO A 39 -14.22 0.17 -3.06
C PRO A 39 -13.81 0.86 -1.75
N PRO A 40 -14.30 2.07 -1.49
CA PRO A 40 -14.02 2.72 -0.22
C PRO A 40 -14.45 1.85 0.95
N GLY A 41 -13.59 1.73 1.94
CA GLY A 41 -13.88 0.93 3.12
C GLY A 41 -13.60 -0.56 2.95
N ALA A 42 -13.14 -0.99 1.77
CA ALA A 42 -12.76 -2.39 1.59
C ALA A 42 -11.57 -2.73 2.47
N VAL A 43 -11.55 -3.95 2.99
CA VAL A 43 -10.48 -4.39 3.88
C VAL A 43 -9.60 -5.40 3.18
N GLY A 44 -8.31 -5.35 3.51
CA GLY A 44 -7.35 -6.36 3.07
C GLY A 44 -7.00 -7.23 4.25
N LEU A 45 -7.07 -8.54 4.05
CA LEU A 45 -6.75 -9.51 5.08
C LEU A 45 -5.44 -10.20 4.74
N SER A 46 -4.65 -10.48 5.77
CA SER A 46 -3.48 -11.32 5.62
C SER A 46 -3.89 -12.78 5.50
N PRO A 47 -2.97 -13.67 5.11
CA PRO A 47 -3.26 -15.11 5.11
C PRO A 47 -3.73 -15.63 6.45
N GLY A 48 -3.33 -14.99 7.54
CA GLY A 48 -3.78 -15.37 8.88
C GLY A 48 -5.12 -14.78 9.29
N GLY A 49 -5.78 -14.02 8.42
CA GLY A 49 -7.08 -13.44 8.73
C GLY A 49 -7.02 -12.11 9.45
N VAL A 50 -5.84 -11.50 9.56
CA VAL A 50 -5.68 -10.22 10.22
C VAL A 50 -5.95 -9.09 9.22
N THR A 51 -6.75 -8.11 9.61
CA THR A 51 -6.99 -6.95 8.77
C THR A 51 -5.72 -6.09 8.75
N THR A 52 -5.09 -6.00 7.59
CA THR A 52 -3.85 -5.25 7.41
C THR A 52 -4.02 -4.02 6.56
N ARG A 53 -5.19 -3.79 6.02
CA ARG A 53 -5.47 -2.62 5.18
C ARG A 53 -6.97 -2.31 5.24
N VAL A 54 -7.27 -1.03 5.29
CA VAL A 54 -8.64 -0.54 5.13
C VAL A 54 -8.57 0.60 4.12
N ASP A 55 -9.28 0.47 3.00
CA ASP A 55 -9.18 1.41 1.89
C ASP A 55 -10.06 2.64 2.10
N ILE A 56 -9.70 3.45 3.05
CA ILE A 56 -10.32 4.71 3.33
C ILE A 56 -9.26 5.59 4.01
N PRO A 57 -9.31 6.91 3.83
CA PRO A 57 -8.35 7.76 4.50
C PRO A 57 -8.40 7.59 6.01
N ALA A 58 -7.24 7.52 6.62
CA ALA A 58 -7.13 7.38 8.06
C ALA A 58 -7.61 8.66 8.74
N ASP A 59 -8.32 8.47 9.86
CA ASP A 59 -8.86 9.59 10.63
C ASP A 59 -8.38 9.51 12.06
N SER A 60 -7.49 10.42 12.44
CA SER A 60 -7.03 10.58 13.81
C SER A 60 -6.45 11.97 13.97
N THR A 61 -6.45 12.48 15.19
CA THR A 61 -5.72 13.68 15.52
C THR A 61 -4.23 13.34 15.59
N GLU A 62 -3.39 14.37 15.58
CA GLU A 62 -1.96 14.16 15.73
C GLU A 62 -1.62 13.45 17.02
N GLU A 63 -2.29 13.83 18.11
CA GLU A 63 -2.03 13.21 19.39
C GLU A 63 -2.49 11.75 19.39
N GLU A 64 -3.63 11.46 18.81
CA GLU A 64 -4.10 10.09 18.70
C GLU A 64 -3.15 9.23 17.89
N TYR A 65 -2.66 9.79 16.79
CA TYR A 65 -1.67 9.09 15.98
C TYR A 65 -0.40 8.81 16.79
N TYR A 66 0.08 9.82 17.50
CA TYR A 66 1.26 9.68 18.35
C TYR A 66 1.08 8.58 19.38
N GLN A 67 -0.05 8.59 20.07
CA GLN A 67 -0.35 7.58 21.08
C GLN A 67 -0.41 6.19 20.49
N ALA A 68 -1.08 6.04 19.35
CA ALA A 68 -1.18 4.74 18.70
C ALA A 68 0.18 4.24 18.21
N CYS A 69 0.98 5.13 17.64
CA CYS A 69 2.29 4.77 17.13
C CYS A 69 3.22 4.34 18.26
N HIS A 70 3.24 5.10 19.34
CA HIS A 70 4.10 4.77 20.47
C HIS A 70 3.64 3.51 21.18
N ALA A 71 2.35 3.30 21.32
CA ALA A 71 1.84 2.06 21.90
C ALA A 71 2.26 0.85 21.08
N ALA A 72 2.18 0.96 19.76
CA ALA A 72 2.62 -0.11 18.88
C ALA A 72 4.12 -0.34 19.03
N LYS A 73 4.88 0.73 19.05
CA LYS A 73 6.34 0.63 19.19
C LYS A 73 6.74 -0.03 20.50
N GLU A 74 6.11 0.35 21.59
CA GLU A 74 6.39 -0.25 22.88
C GLU A 74 6.10 -1.75 22.88
N TRP A 75 4.97 -2.13 22.29
CA TRP A 75 4.63 -3.54 22.22
C TRP A 75 5.66 -4.30 21.38
N MET A 76 6.04 -3.74 20.23
CA MET A 76 7.00 -4.38 19.34
C MET A 76 8.37 -4.51 19.99
N ASP A 77 8.79 -3.49 20.74
CA ASP A 77 10.09 -3.52 21.40
C ASP A 77 10.13 -4.55 22.53
N ALA A 78 8.99 -4.91 23.07
CA ALA A 78 8.91 -5.93 24.12
C ALA A 78 8.95 -7.36 23.57
N GLN A 79 8.82 -7.52 22.24
CA GLN A 79 8.83 -8.85 21.64
C GLN A 79 10.24 -9.34 21.38
N PRO A 80 10.44 -10.69 21.31
CA PRO A 80 11.73 -11.23 20.93
C PRO A 80 12.18 -10.74 19.57
N LYS A 81 13.45 -10.47 19.41
CA LYS A 81 14.00 -10.00 18.15
C LYS A 81 14.31 -11.20 17.26
N THR A 82 13.48 -11.44 16.27
CA THR A 82 13.66 -12.57 15.35
C THR A 82 14.01 -12.13 13.94
N GLY A 83 14.05 -10.81 13.69
CA GLY A 83 14.28 -10.29 12.34
C GLY A 83 13.03 -10.21 11.50
N ALA A 84 11.93 -10.80 11.94
CA ALA A 84 10.65 -10.71 11.21
C ALA A 84 9.92 -9.45 11.61
N SER A 85 9.11 -8.91 10.69
CA SER A 85 8.29 -7.74 10.97
C SER A 85 7.24 -8.08 12.01
N LEU A 86 7.02 -7.16 12.93
CA LEU A 86 6.00 -7.31 13.97
C LEU A 86 4.71 -6.58 13.63
N PHE A 87 4.59 -6.08 12.41
CA PHE A 87 3.41 -5.34 11.98
C PHE A 87 2.15 -6.19 12.08
N GLU A 88 2.14 -7.35 11.43
CA GLU A 88 0.96 -8.20 11.46
C GLU A 88 0.68 -8.81 12.83
N PRO A 89 1.68 -9.33 13.56
CA PRO A 89 1.44 -9.82 14.92
C PRO A 89 0.85 -8.76 15.85
N TYR A 90 1.30 -7.53 15.72
CA TYR A 90 0.75 -6.45 16.53
C TYR A 90 -0.73 -6.21 16.19
N LEU A 91 -1.05 -6.14 14.90
CA LEU A 91 -2.44 -5.95 14.48
C LEU A 91 -3.32 -7.12 14.92
N ALA A 92 -2.79 -8.33 14.89
CA ALA A 92 -3.53 -9.49 15.36
C ALA A 92 -3.88 -9.33 16.86
N MET A 93 -2.93 -8.86 17.65
CA MET A 93 -3.15 -8.63 19.06
C MET A 93 -4.23 -7.56 19.29
N VAL A 94 -4.13 -6.44 18.57
CA VAL A 94 -5.09 -5.36 18.70
C VAL A 94 -6.49 -5.83 18.33
N GLN A 95 -6.60 -6.55 17.23
CA GLN A 95 -7.90 -7.00 16.73
C GLN A 95 -8.53 -8.08 17.58
N ALA A 96 -7.72 -8.82 18.31
CA ALA A 96 -8.21 -9.87 19.19
C ALA A 96 -8.60 -9.36 20.56
N SER A 97 -8.25 -8.14 20.92
CA SER A 97 -8.52 -7.60 22.25
C SER A 97 -9.98 -7.22 22.39
N PRO A 98 -10.72 -7.83 23.31
CA PRO A 98 -12.16 -7.54 23.45
C PRO A 98 -12.46 -6.15 24.01
N SER A 99 -11.53 -5.55 24.73
CA SER A 99 -11.74 -4.22 25.30
C SER A 99 -10.88 -3.14 24.68
N GLY A 100 -10.12 -3.47 23.65
CA GLY A 100 -9.21 -2.54 23.03
C GLY A 100 -7.86 -2.49 23.71
N THR A 101 -6.94 -1.73 23.11
CA THR A 101 -5.58 -1.55 23.63
C THR A 101 -5.23 -0.08 23.59
N ALA A 102 -4.11 0.28 24.17
CA ALA A 102 -3.62 1.65 24.08
C ALA A 102 -3.42 2.07 22.62
N GLY A 103 -3.08 1.13 21.76
CA GLY A 103 -2.88 1.41 20.34
C GLY A 103 -4.17 1.61 19.56
N SER A 104 -5.31 1.31 20.13
CA SER A 104 -6.61 1.58 19.54
C SER A 104 -7.44 2.48 20.46
N TRP A 105 -6.78 3.29 21.26
CA TRP A 105 -7.39 4.26 22.18
C TRP A 105 -8.39 3.58 23.11
N ASN A 106 -8.05 2.38 23.56
CA ASN A 106 -8.86 1.58 24.47
C ASN A 106 -10.24 1.28 23.91
N THR A 107 -10.36 1.16 22.61
CA THR A 107 -11.60 0.88 21.91
C THR A 107 -11.47 -0.47 21.21
N PRO A 108 -12.46 -1.38 21.35
CA PRO A 108 -12.42 -2.65 20.61
C PRO A 108 -12.38 -2.40 19.12
N TRP A 109 -11.65 -3.27 18.39
CA TRP A 109 -11.49 -3.12 16.96
C TRP A 109 -12.82 -2.98 16.23
N SER A 110 -13.79 -3.80 16.61
CA SER A 110 -15.10 -3.78 15.95
C SER A 110 -15.90 -2.50 16.23
N ALA A 111 -15.55 -1.76 17.26
CA ALA A 111 -16.22 -0.51 17.59
C ALA A 111 -15.57 0.69 16.89
N LEU A 112 -14.41 0.51 16.30
CA LEU A 112 -13.76 1.56 15.54
C LEU A 112 -14.42 1.72 14.18
N THR A 113 -14.59 2.96 13.73
CA THR A 113 -15.04 3.21 12.36
C THR A 113 -13.93 2.76 11.38
N PRO A 114 -14.28 2.49 10.13
CA PRO A 114 -13.24 2.12 9.15
C PRO A 114 -12.10 3.13 9.06
N ALA A 115 -12.40 4.43 9.13
CA ALA A 115 -11.35 5.45 9.09
C ALA A 115 -10.43 5.38 10.31
N ARG A 116 -10.99 5.04 11.47
CA ARG A 116 -10.20 4.88 12.68
C ARG A 116 -9.38 3.60 12.64
N GLN A 117 -9.95 2.54 12.11
CA GLN A 117 -9.19 1.30 11.89
C GLN A 117 -8.01 1.57 10.96
N ALA A 118 -8.22 2.34 9.91
CA ALA A 118 -7.13 2.73 9.01
C ALA A 118 -6.06 3.51 9.76
N ALA A 119 -6.45 4.37 10.69
CA ALA A 119 -5.49 5.14 11.48
C ALA A 119 -4.64 4.23 12.36
N VAL A 120 -5.23 3.21 12.97
CA VAL A 120 -4.47 2.24 13.76
C VAL A 120 -3.44 1.52 12.89
N ILE A 121 -3.85 1.14 11.69
CA ILE A 121 -2.96 0.43 10.77
C ILE A 121 -1.80 1.32 10.32
N VAL A 122 -2.08 2.58 10.01
CA VAL A 122 -1.03 3.52 9.61
C VAL A 122 -0.03 3.70 10.74
N ALA A 123 -0.52 3.87 11.97
CA ALA A 123 0.36 4.01 13.13
C ALA A 123 1.19 2.74 13.36
N ALA A 124 0.59 1.57 13.22
CA ALA A 124 1.30 0.31 13.38
C ALA A 124 2.40 0.16 12.34
N ARG A 125 2.12 0.56 11.11
CA ARG A 125 3.12 0.49 10.05
C ARG A 125 4.29 1.43 10.34
N ALA A 126 4.00 2.64 10.79
CA ALA A 126 5.04 3.59 11.15
C ALA A 126 5.89 3.04 12.30
N ALA A 127 5.26 2.42 13.29
CA ALA A 127 5.99 1.82 14.40
C ALA A 127 6.91 0.69 13.91
N ALA A 128 6.42 -0.15 13.01
CA ALA A 128 7.21 -1.25 12.47
C ALA A 128 8.41 -0.74 11.67
N ASN A 129 8.30 0.44 11.09
CA ASN A 129 9.38 1.06 10.33
C ASN A 129 10.21 2.04 11.17
N ASP A 130 9.94 2.10 12.47
CA ASP A 130 10.65 2.99 13.39
C ASP A 130 10.48 4.47 13.00
N GLU A 131 9.26 4.82 12.64
CA GLU A 131 8.94 6.16 12.14
C GLU A 131 7.96 6.91 13.05
N CYS A 132 7.93 6.60 14.32
CA CYS A 132 7.02 7.27 15.25
C CYS A 132 7.48 8.67 15.66
N GLY A 133 8.61 9.10 15.20
CA GLY A 133 9.13 10.43 15.52
C GLY A 133 10.12 10.49 16.65
#